data_e173cac3249d11dba4962783e59b560a
#
_entry.id   e173cac3249d11dba4962783e59b560a
#
_cell.length_a   1.000
_cell.length_b   1.000
_cell.length_c   1.000
_cell.angle_alpha   90.00
_cell.angle_beta   90.00
_cell.angle_gamma   90.00
#
_symmetry.space_group_name_H-M   'P 1'
#
loop_
_entity.id
_entity.type
_entity.pdbx_description
1 polymer ?
#
loop_
_entity_poly.entity_id
_entity_poly.type
_entity_poly.pdbx_seq_one_letter_code
_entity_poly.pdbx_strand_id
1 'polypeptide(L)'
;MRRTPSFLTLAVLLAGCPLSNNDSVPAELLWYTTCGDPACQDYDPSMHTNAVCTTEVEGDACTPEGAGCDLEATCNTELVCAYEDPTAGEGGCPISLRSAKTEIRYVDAAGARALHDELLRTRLADYRYKTEPEGERHHLGFLIDDQPPDSPAVLPSGERVDLYGYTSMAVAALQVQATRIAEQDAELAAQRARVEALESRLAALEARGVER
;
A
#
# COMPACT_ATOMS: atom_id res chain seq x y z
N MET A 1 88.27 26.58 -3.36
CA MET A 1 86.97 26.72 -2.73
C MET A 1 86.08 25.58 -3.22
N ARG A 2 85.93 24.52 -2.42
CA ARG A 2 85.13 23.34 -2.76
C ARG A 2 83.82 23.46 -2.02
N ARG A 3 82.69 23.49 -2.74
CA ARG A 3 81.34 23.42 -2.16
C ARG A 3 80.85 22.00 -2.17
N THR A 4 80.57 21.45 -1.00
CA THR A 4 79.89 20.15 -0.78
C THR A 4 78.37 20.26 -0.94
N PRO A 5 77.69 19.35 -1.66
CA PRO A 5 76.23 19.35 -1.67
C PRO A 5 75.68 18.59 -0.47
N SER A 6 74.78 19.26 0.27
CA SER A 6 73.96 18.64 1.32
C SER A 6 72.86 17.79 0.70
N PHE A 7 72.85 16.50 0.99
CA PHE A 7 71.75 15.60 0.68
C PHE A 7 70.65 15.73 1.72
N LEU A 8 69.51 16.23 1.31
CA LEU A 8 68.31 16.27 2.09
C LEU A 8 67.58 14.92 1.98
N THR A 9 67.61 14.12 3.04
CA THR A 9 66.90 12.84 3.12
C THR A 9 65.44 13.11 3.40
N LEU A 10 64.57 12.87 2.43
CA LEU A 10 63.13 12.97 2.55
C LEU A 10 62.60 11.67 3.20
N ALA A 11 62.25 11.71 4.46
CA ALA A 11 61.55 10.61 5.15
C ALA A 11 60.10 10.58 4.74
N VAL A 12 59.72 9.61 3.92
CA VAL A 12 58.31 9.35 3.57
C VAL A 12 57.66 8.60 4.76
N LEU A 13 56.89 9.30 5.57
CA LEU A 13 56.02 8.70 6.54
C LEU A 13 54.83 8.03 5.80
N LEU A 14 54.91 6.72 5.65
CA LEU A 14 53.75 5.89 5.28
C LEU A 14 52.76 5.93 6.47
N ALA A 15 51.80 6.82 6.41
CA ALA A 15 50.61 6.75 7.26
C ALA A 15 49.81 5.50 6.82
N GLY A 16 49.96 4.43 7.57
CA GLY A 16 49.10 3.25 7.44
C GLY A 16 47.65 3.66 7.70
N CYS A 17 46.79 3.58 6.72
CA CYS A 17 45.36 3.59 6.93
C CYS A 17 45.04 2.44 7.89
N PRO A 18 44.30 2.67 9.00
CA PRO A 18 43.76 1.56 9.77
C PRO A 18 42.80 0.82 8.83
N LEU A 19 43.10 -0.45 8.58
CA LEU A 19 42.12 -1.39 8.04
C LEU A 19 40.94 -1.37 9.03
N SER A 20 39.85 -0.74 8.65
CA SER A 20 38.58 -0.90 9.32
C SER A 20 38.22 -2.37 9.19
N ASN A 21 38.44 -3.14 10.24
CA ASN A 21 37.82 -4.43 10.39
C ASN A 21 36.32 -4.15 10.53
N ASN A 22 35.61 -4.17 9.38
CA ASN A 22 34.20 -4.45 9.39
C ASN A 22 34.08 -5.94 9.77
N ASP A 23 34.25 -6.22 11.06
CA ASP A 23 33.68 -7.41 11.65
C ASP A 23 32.15 -7.15 11.60
N SER A 24 31.55 -7.45 10.45
CA SER A 24 30.11 -7.63 10.36
C SER A 24 29.80 -8.77 11.33
N VAL A 25 29.20 -8.42 12.49
CA VAL A 25 28.58 -9.42 13.36
C VAL A 25 27.68 -10.23 12.43
N PRO A 26 27.81 -11.56 12.36
CA PRO A 26 26.92 -12.35 11.53
C PRO A 26 25.51 -11.99 11.93
N ALA A 27 24.68 -11.66 10.96
CA ALA A 27 23.28 -11.35 11.22
C ALA A 27 22.68 -12.55 11.96
N GLU A 28 22.11 -12.30 13.12
CA GLU A 28 21.46 -13.32 13.94
C GLU A 28 20.05 -13.54 13.40
N LEU A 29 19.63 -14.81 13.33
CA LEU A 29 18.26 -15.15 13.00
C LEU A 29 17.37 -14.86 14.21
N LEU A 30 16.38 -14.01 14.03
CA LEU A 30 15.41 -13.62 15.05
C LEU A 30 13.98 -13.92 14.59
N TRP A 31 13.09 -14.13 15.56
CA TRP A 31 11.66 -14.19 15.29
C TRP A 31 11.11 -12.80 15.03
N TYR A 32 10.45 -12.62 13.87
CA TYR A 32 9.75 -11.41 13.49
C TYR A 32 8.26 -11.67 13.28
N THR A 33 7.44 -10.74 13.72
CA THR A 33 6.00 -10.77 13.45
C THR A 33 5.74 -10.43 11.98
N THR A 34 4.90 -11.22 11.32
CA THR A 34 4.43 -10.95 9.95
C THR A 34 2.99 -10.50 9.92
N CYS A 35 2.49 -10.07 8.75
CA CYS A 35 1.08 -9.70 8.54
C CYS A 35 0.12 -10.88 8.50
N GLY A 36 0.60 -12.08 8.80
CA GLY A 36 -0.17 -13.30 8.61
C GLY A 36 -0.10 -13.83 7.17
N ASP A 37 -0.74 -14.97 6.94
CA ASP A 37 -0.80 -15.61 5.65
C ASP A 37 -2.02 -15.12 4.85
N PRO A 38 -1.84 -14.45 3.70
CA PRO A 38 -2.96 -14.03 2.85
C PRO A 38 -3.80 -15.22 2.33
N ALA A 39 -3.27 -16.45 2.33
CA ALA A 39 -4.03 -17.64 1.99
C ALA A 39 -5.08 -18.04 3.05
N CYS A 40 -4.98 -17.49 4.25
CA CYS A 40 -5.93 -17.71 5.34
C CYS A 40 -7.20 -16.84 5.26
N GLN A 41 -7.43 -16.09 4.20
CA GLN A 41 -8.61 -15.22 4.07
C GLN A 41 -9.93 -15.96 4.10
N ASP A 42 -9.95 -17.24 3.69
CA ASP A 42 -11.11 -18.14 3.76
C ASP A 42 -10.85 -19.23 4.81
N TYR A 43 -10.52 -18.82 6.01
CA TYR A 43 -10.04 -19.66 7.10
C TYR A 43 -10.65 -21.07 7.14
N ASP A 44 -9.93 -22.03 6.63
CA ASP A 44 -10.12 -23.46 6.88
C ASP A 44 -8.97 -23.93 7.78
N PRO A 45 -9.23 -24.27 9.04
CA PRO A 45 -8.19 -24.72 9.98
C PRO A 45 -7.40 -25.93 9.47
N SER A 46 -7.96 -26.72 8.55
CA SER A 46 -7.29 -27.89 7.96
C SER A 46 -6.23 -27.50 6.91
N MET A 47 -6.26 -26.26 6.43
CA MET A 47 -5.30 -25.72 5.47
C MET A 47 -4.11 -25.01 6.17
N HIS A 48 -4.14 -24.91 7.48
CA HIS A 48 -3.08 -24.29 8.27
C HIS A 48 -1.80 -25.10 8.13
N THR A 49 -0.75 -24.49 7.57
CA THR A 49 0.54 -25.16 7.37
C THR A 49 1.50 -24.95 8.55
N ASN A 50 1.29 -23.90 9.34
CA ASN A 50 2.13 -23.56 10.48
C ASN A 50 1.53 -24.04 11.80
N ALA A 51 2.36 -24.63 12.65
CA ALA A 51 1.97 -24.98 14.00
C ALA A 51 1.75 -23.72 14.83
N VAL A 52 0.87 -23.81 15.85
CA VAL A 52 0.71 -22.73 16.81
C VAL A 52 2.01 -22.54 17.60
N CYS A 53 2.46 -21.28 17.75
CA CYS A 53 3.63 -20.95 18.56
C CYS A 53 3.43 -21.44 20.00
N THR A 54 4.48 -21.97 20.60
CA THR A 54 4.44 -22.52 21.98
C THR A 54 5.35 -21.77 22.92
N THR A 55 6.56 -21.43 22.48
CA THR A 55 7.59 -20.75 23.25
C THR A 55 8.27 -19.65 22.45
N GLU A 56 7.95 -19.54 21.18
CA GLU A 56 8.51 -18.58 20.25
C GLU A 56 8.02 -17.16 20.59
N VAL A 57 8.95 -16.21 20.71
CA VAL A 57 8.68 -14.82 21.06
C VAL A 57 9.39 -13.91 20.05
N GLU A 58 8.72 -12.86 19.61
CA GLU A 58 9.30 -11.85 18.74
C GLU A 58 10.59 -11.27 19.34
N GLY A 59 11.64 -11.22 18.53
CA GLY A 59 12.96 -10.73 18.92
C GLY A 59 13.89 -11.79 19.54
N ASP A 60 13.39 -12.98 19.86
CA ASP A 60 14.24 -14.07 20.33
C ASP A 60 14.98 -14.75 19.17
N ALA A 61 16.15 -15.32 19.47
CA ALA A 61 16.94 -16.09 18.51
C ALA A 61 16.17 -17.32 18.02
N CYS A 62 16.30 -17.63 16.73
CA CYS A 62 15.58 -18.72 16.11
C CYS A 62 16.43 -19.56 15.15
N THR A 63 15.91 -20.70 14.74
CA THR A 63 16.48 -21.58 13.72
C THR A 63 15.45 -22.65 13.32
N PRO A 64 15.41 -23.10 12.03
CA PRO A 64 16.14 -22.58 10.88
C PRO A 64 15.49 -21.33 10.29
N GLU A 65 16.23 -20.64 9.40
CA GLU A 65 15.65 -19.56 8.57
C GLU A 65 14.40 -20.06 7.85
N GLY A 66 13.35 -19.21 7.82
CA GLY A 66 12.06 -19.55 7.20
C GLY A 66 11.16 -20.43 8.10
N ALA A 67 11.59 -20.85 9.30
CA ALA A 67 10.67 -21.45 10.25
C ALA A 67 9.56 -20.46 10.60
N GLY A 68 8.32 -20.93 10.72
CA GLY A 68 7.17 -20.11 11.07
C GLY A 68 6.25 -20.78 12.07
N CYS A 69 5.52 -19.99 12.84
CA CYS A 69 4.42 -20.44 13.68
C CYS A 69 3.35 -19.36 13.81
N ASP A 70 2.12 -19.77 14.10
CA ASP A 70 0.97 -18.91 14.27
C ASP A 70 0.79 -18.50 15.73
N LEU A 71 0.77 -17.19 16.01
CA LEU A 71 0.67 -16.67 17.39
C LEU A 71 -0.71 -16.94 18.03
N GLU A 72 -1.77 -16.88 17.24
CA GLU A 72 -3.15 -16.87 17.76
C GLU A 72 -4.03 -18.00 17.18
N ALA A 73 -3.47 -18.90 16.39
CA ALA A 73 -4.21 -19.90 15.61
C ALA A 73 -5.29 -19.28 14.68
N THR A 74 -5.01 -18.06 14.17
CA THR A 74 -5.94 -17.29 13.33
C THR A 74 -5.37 -16.94 11.96
N CYS A 75 -4.12 -17.28 11.69
CA CYS A 75 -3.34 -16.86 10.51
C CYS A 75 -3.22 -15.33 10.31
N ASN A 76 -3.72 -14.52 11.21
CA ASN A 76 -3.66 -13.06 11.08
C ASN A 76 -2.31 -12.49 11.47
N THR A 77 -1.58 -13.21 12.30
CA THR A 77 -0.27 -12.79 12.81
C THR A 77 0.59 -14.04 13.01
N GLU A 78 1.64 -14.15 12.26
CA GLU A 78 2.59 -15.24 12.32
C GLU A 78 3.97 -14.75 12.70
N LEU A 79 4.76 -15.59 13.40
CA LEU A 79 6.18 -15.39 13.55
C LEU A 79 6.93 -16.10 12.43
N VAL A 80 7.95 -15.44 11.88
CA VAL A 80 8.89 -16.03 10.93
C VAL A 80 10.32 -15.82 11.42
N CYS A 81 11.14 -16.83 11.28
CA CYS A 81 12.56 -16.80 11.62
C CYS A 81 13.34 -16.24 10.43
N ALA A 82 13.90 -15.02 10.56
CA ALA A 82 14.60 -14.33 9.50
C ALA A 82 15.82 -13.55 9.99
N TYR A 83 16.71 -13.16 9.09
CA TYR A 83 17.84 -12.27 9.37
C TYR A 83 17.42 -10.79 9.44
N GLU A 84 16.35 -10.43 8.77
CA GLU A 84 15.82 -9.07 8.71
C GLU A 84 14.31 -9.09 8.92
N ASP A 85 13.77 -8.04 9.51
CA ASP A 85 12.33 -7.89 9.69
C ASP A 85 11.62 -7.85 8.33
N PRO A 86 10.83 -8.88 7.96
CA PRO A 86 10.15 -8.93 6.68
C PRO A 86 9.08 -7.84 6.50
N THR A 87 8.68 -7.19 7.60
CA THR A 87 7.69 -6.10 7.58
C THR A 87 8.33 -4.72 7.42
N ALA A 88 9.66 -4.62 7.67
CA ALA A 88 10.40 -3.36 7.51
C ALA A 88 10.65 -2.98 6.04
N GLY A 89 10.54 -3.95 5.12
CA GLY A 89 10.72 -3.74 3.70
C GLY A 89 9.58 -2.98 3.04
N GLU A 90 9.83 -2.52 1.82
CA GLU A 90 8.82 -1.90 0.97
C GLU A 90 7.66 -2.88 0.73
N GLY A 91 6.42 -2.47 1.03
CA GLY A 91 5.24 -3.32 0.94
C GLY A 91 4.96 -4.18 2.17
N GLY A 92 5.70 -3.98 3.28
CA GLY A 92 5.41 -4.62 4.56
C GLY A 92 4.01 -4.30 5.11
N CYS A 93 3.64 -4.91 6.24
CA CYS A 93 2.31 -4.73 6.83
C CYS A 93 1.98 -3.25 7.08
N PRO A 94 0.88 -2.73 6.56
CA PRO A 94 0.52 -1.33 6.75
C PRO A 94 0.06 -1.08 8.18
N ILE A 95 0.99 -0.72 9.08
CA ILE A 95 0.65 -0.26 10.43
C ILE A 95 -0.17 1.03 10.32
N SER A 96 -1.41 1.03 10.85
CA SER A 96 -2.32 2.18 10.74
C SER A 96 -2.69 2.84 12.07
N LEU A 97 -2.00 2.48 13.15
CA LEU A 97 -2.18 3.14 14.45
C LEU A 97 -1.70 4.59 14.40
N ARG A 98 -2.46 5.49 15.03
CA ARG A 98 -2.10 6.92 15.13
C ARG A 98 -0.73 7.12 15.82
N SER A 99 -0.42 6.32 16.82
CA SER A 99 0.85 6.38 17.56
C SER A 99 2.07 6.06 16.71
N ALA A 100 1.89 5.31 15.62
CA ALA A 100 2.96 4.95 14.69
C ALA A 100 3.10 5.95 13.51
N LYS A 101 2.32 7.05 13.50
CA LYS A 101 2.28 8.01 12.39
C LYS A 101 2.58 9.41 12.87
N THR A 102 3.25 10.18 12.03
CA THR A 102 3.49 11.62 12.23
C THR A 102 2.86 12.43 11.09
N GLU A 103 2.78 13.74 11.23
CA GLU A 103 2.28 14.67 10.20
C GLU A 103 0.92 14.29 9.58
N ILE A 104 0.03 13.72 10.39
CA ILE A 104 -1.26 13.23 9.94
C ILE A 104 -2.09 14.39 9.40
N ARG A 105 -2.45 14.33 8.12
CA ARG A 105 -3.34 15.27 7.44
C ARG A 105 -4.49 14.48 6.81
N TYR A 106 -5.71 14.87 7.14
CA TYR A 106 -6.87 14.28 6.50
C TYR A 106 -7.03 14.79 5.07
N VAL A 107 -7.40 13.89 4.16
CA VAL A 107 -7.68 14.23 2.77
C VAL A 107 -8.96 15.09 2.74
N ASP A 108 -8.87 16.27 2.18
CA ASP A 108 -10.00 17.17 1.99
C ASP A 108 -10.83 16.81 0.75
N ALA A 109 -11.93 17.53 0.52
CA ALA A 109 -12.81 17.27 -0.60
C ALA A 109 -12.13 17.44 -1.98
N ALA A 110 -11.11 18.29 -2.08
CA ALA A 110 -10.38 18.49 -3.32
C ALA A 110 -9.41 17.33 -3.57
N GLY A 111 -8.69 16.91 -2.53
CA GLY A 111 -7.82 15.73 -2.56
C GLY A 111 -8.59 14.45 -2.86
N ALA A 112 -9.76 14.25 -2.22
CA ALA A 112 -10.61 13.09 -2.50
C ALA A 112 -11.07 13.06 -3.97
N ARG A 113 -11.42 14.21 -4.54
CA ARG A 113 -11.77 14.29 -5.98
C ARG A 113 -10.58 13.99 -6.89
N ALA A 114 -9.38 14.46 -6.55
CA ALA A 114 -8.18 14.16 -7.32
C ALA A 114 -7.89 12.65 -7.35
N LEU A 115 -7.97 11.98 -6.19
CA LEU A 115 -7.83 10.52 -6.08
C LEU A 115 -8.90 9.75 -6.85
N HIS A 116 -10.18 10.21 -6.76
CA HIS A 116 -11.27 9.65 -7.55
C HIS A 116 -11.02 9.74 -9.05
N ASP A 117 -10.59 10.93 -9.53
CA ASP A 117 -10.39 11.16 -10.96
C ASP A 117 -9.16 10.39 -11.49
N GLU A 118 -8.15 10.20 -10.67
CA GLU A 118 -7.01 9.35 -10.99
C GLU A 118 -7.42 7.88 -11.08
N LEU A 119 -8.13 7.37 -10.06
CA LEU A 119 -8.62 5.99 -10.06
C LEU A 119 -9.48 5.68 -11.29
N LEU A 120 -10.36 6.60 -11.72
CA LEU A 120 -11.20 6.40 -12.90
C LEU A 120 -10.41 6.43 -14.21
N ARG A 121 -9.21 6.98 -14.24
CA ARG A 121 -8.30 6.90 -15.39
C ARG A 121 -7.49 5.63 -15.43
N THR A 122 -7.39 4.90 -14.31
CA THR A 122 -6.65 3.64 -14.24
C THR A 122 -7.25 2.62 -15.20
N ARG A 123 -6.42 2.13 -16.11
CA ARG A 123 -6.82 1.12 -17.09
C ARG A 123 -6.54 -0.26 -16.55
N LEU A 124 -7.55 -1.11 -16.52
CA LEU A 124 -7.38 -2.51 -16.17
C LEU A 124 -6.90 -3.30 -17.40
N ALA A 125 -5.95 -4.20 -17.15
CA ALA A 125 -5.41 -5.12 -18.13
C ALA A 125 -5.62 -6.56 -17.65
N ASP A 126 -5.90 -7.43 -18.60
CA ASP A 126 -5.85 -8.88 -18.44
C ASP A 126 -4.48 -9.33 -18.99
N TYR A 127 -3.67 -10.02 -18.19
CA TYR A 127 -2.28 -10.34 -18.54
C TYR A 127 -1.82 -11.67 -17.95
N ARG A 128 -0.65 -12.12 -18.40
CA ARG A 128 0.13 -13.22 -17.82
C ARG A 128 1.56 -12.77 -17.58
N TYR A 129 2.18 -13.27 -16.53
CA TYR A 129 3.61 -13.05 -16.34
C TYR A 129 4.43 -13.85 -17.35
N LYS A 130 5.53 -13.25 -17.84
CA LYS A 130 6.42 -13.90 -18.84
C LYS A 130 7.07 -15.17 -18.32
N THR A 131 7.16 -15.32 -16.99
CA THR A 131 7.75 -16.48 -16.31
C THR A 131 6.77 -17.61 -16.05
N GLU A 132 5.47 -17.38 -16.28
CA GLU A 132 4.43 -18.39 -16.07
C GLU A 132 4.35 -19.38 -17.23
N PRO A 133 4.13 -20.67 -16.96
CA PRO A 133 3.90 -21.67 -17.99
C PRO A 133 2.74 -21.32 -18.92
N GLU A 134 2.80 -21.79 -20.16
CA GLU A 134 1.71 -21.61 -21.11
C GLU A 134 0.47 -22.36 -20.61
N GLY A 135 -0.70 -21.71 -20.60
CA GLY A 135 -1.96 -22.29 -20.14
C GLY A 135 -2.34 -21.97 -18.68
N GLU A 136 -1.48 -21.28 -17.92
CA GLU A 136 -1.85 -20.73 -16.62
C GLU A 136 -2.95 -19.65 -16.75
N ARG A 137 -3.62 -19.40 -15.61
CA ARG A 137 -4.70 -18.40 -15.56
C ARG A 137 -4.20 -16.99 -15.88
N HIS A 138 -5.07 -16.20 -16.46
CA HIS A 138 -4.84 -14.76 -16.59
C HIS A 138 -5.02 -14.02 -15.27
N HIS A 139 -4.28 -12.96 -15.12
CA HIS A 139 -4.36 -12.01 -14.00
C HIS A 139 -5.08 -10.75 -14.46
N LEU A 140 -5.83 -10.15 -13.53
CA LEU A 140 -6.46 -8.84 -13.74
C LEU A 140 -5.75 -7.81 -12.86
N GLY A 141 -5.36 -6.69 -13.45
CA GLY A 141 -4.72 -5.61 -12.71
C GLY A 141 -4.49 -4.40 -13.61
N PHE A 142 -3.74 -3.42 -13.12
CA PHE A 142 -3.24 -2.31 -13.92
C PHE A 142 -1.74 -2.43 -14.16
N LEU A 143 -1.24 -1.71 -15.15
CA LEU A 143 0.19 -1.61 -15.42
C LEU A 143 0.75 -0.35 -14.76
N ILE A 144 1.85 -0.50 -14.02
CA ILE A 144 2.51 0.62 -13.33
C ILE A 144 2.98 1.67 -14.35
N ASP A 145 3.46 1.24 -15.52
CA ASP A 145 3.89 2.12 -16.61
C ASP A 145 2.79 3.06 -17.14
N ASP A 146 1.52 2.72 -16.91
CA ASP A 146 0.36 3.53 -17.30
C ASP A 146 -0.07 4.52 -16.20
N GLN A 147 0.58 4.51 -15.02
CA GLN A 147 0.23 5.36 -13.88
C GLN A 147 1.07 6.65 -13.86
N PRO A 148 0.56 7.71 -13.21
CA PRO A 148 1.38 8.87 -12.88
C PRO A 148 2.59 8.49 -12.02
N PRO A 149 3.75 9.16 -12.15
CA PRO A 149 4.97 8.82 -11.40
C PRO A 149 4.83 8.95 -9.88
N ASP A 150 3.87 9.74 -9.41
CA ASP A 150 3.57 10.03 -7.99
C ASP A 150 2.25 9.41 -7.54
N SER A 151 1.75 8.41 -8.27
CA SER A 151 0.51 7.72 -7.94
C SER A 151 0.61 7.02 -6.58
N PRO A 152 -0.38 7.23 -5.68
CA PRO A 152 -0.45 6.47 -4.43
C PRO A 152 -0.65 4.96 -4.63
N ALA A 153 -0.99 4.52 -5.83
CA ALA A 153 -1.15 3.11 -6.17
C ALA A 153 0.19 2.40 -6.46
N VAL A 154 1.30 3.14 -6.47
CA VAL A 154 2.63 2.62 -6.81
C VAL A 154 3.58 2.89 -5.65
N LEU A 155 4.35 1.87 -5.26
CA LEU A 155 5.38 2.02 -4.22
C LEU A 155 6.51 2.96 -4.70
N PRO A 156 7.23 3.61 -3.78
CA PRO A 156 8.29 4.57 -4.12
C PRO A 156 9.38 4.03 -5.05
N SER A 157 9.63 2.70 -5.04
CA SER A 157 10.54 2.06 -6.00
C SER A 157 10.08 2.18 -7.46
N GLY A 158 8.80 2.38 -7.70
CA GLY A 158 8.20 2.36 -9.04
C GLY A 158 8.05 0.96 -9.64
N GLU A 159 8.38 -0.10 -8.91
CA GLU A 159 8.40 -1.48 -9.43
C GLU A 159 7.23 -2.34 -8.93
N ARG A 160 6.53 -1.89 -7.91
CA ARG A 160 5.45 -2.65 -7.25
C ARG A 160 4.23 -1.80 -7.00
N VAL A 161 3.09 -2.48 -6.95
CA VAL A 161 1.81 -1.86 -6.59
C VAL A 161 1.75 -1.66 -5.08
N ASP A 162 1.39 -0.44 -4.65
CA ASP A 162 0.96 -0.18 -3.29
C ASP A 162 -0.53 -0.53 -3.14
N LEU A 163 -0.81 -1.73 -2.66
CA LEU A 163 -2.19 -2.20 -2.48
C LEU A 163 -2.96 -1.37 -1.45
N TYR A 164 -2.28 -0.87 -0.42
CA TYR A 164 -2.90 -0.04 0.60
C TYR A 164 -3.25 1.35 0.04
N GLY A 165 -2.33 1.96 -0.68
CA GLY A 165 -2.55 3.22 -1.40
C GLY A 165 -3.66 3.09 -2.43
N TYR A 166 -3.63 2.06 -3.28
CA TYR A 166 -4.66 1.78 -4.28
C TYR A 166 -6.05 1.57 -3.66
N THR A 167 -6.13 0.80 -2.57
CA THR A 167 -7.40 0.59 -1.85
C THR A 167 -7.90 1.88 -1.22
N SER A 168 -7.01 2.72 -0.68
CA SER A 168 -7.36 4.02 -0.11
C SER A 168 -7.91 4.98 -1.17
N MET A 169 -7.38 4.95 -2.41
CA MET A 169 -7.96 5.68 -3.55
C MET A 169 -9.38 5.19 -3.87
N ALA A 170 -9.63 3.88 -3.82
CA ALA A 170 -10.97 3.32 -4.02
C ALA A 170 -11.97 3.81 -2.94
N VAL A 171 -11.54 3.87 -1.69
CA VAL A 171 -12.36 4.44 -0.60
C VAL A 171 -12.68 5.90 -0.85
N ALA A 172 -11.69 6.72 -1.23
CA ALA A 172 -11.91 8.13 -1.58
C ALA A 172 -12.89 8.29 -2.76
N ALA A 173 -12.75 7.45 -3.79
CA ALA A 173 -13.65 7.45 -4.94
C ALA A 173 -15.11 7.12 -4.55
N LEU A 174 -15.31 6.12 -3.71
CA LEU A 174 -16.63 5.76 -3.19
C LEU A 174 -17.27 6.90 -2.38
N GLN A 175 -16.49 7.60 -1.56
CA GLN A 175 -16.96 8.75 -0.78
C GLN A 175 -17.40 9.90 -1.70
N VAL A 176 -16.62 10.20 -2.75
CA VAL A 176 -17.00 11.21 -3.76
C VAL A 176 -18.28 10.81 -4.50
N GLN A 177 -18.39 9.54 -4.89
CA GLN A 177 -19.60 9.04 -5.57
C GLN A 177 -20.82 9.09 -4.66
N ALA A 178 -20.68 8.69 -3.39
CA ALA A 178 -21.80 8.77 -2.43
C ALA A 178 -22.31 10.22 -2.24
N THR A 179 -21.39 11.18 -2.19
CA THR A 179 -21.74 12.61 -2.14
C THR A 179 -22.50 13.05 -3.40
N ARG A 180 -21.99 12.69 -4.58
CA ARG A 180 -22.66 13.02 -5.87
C ARG A 180 -24.06 12.40 -5.98
N ILE A 181 -24.23 11.16 -5.52
CA ILE A 181 -25.55 10.49 -5.50
C ILE A 181 -26.51 11.27 -4.60
N ALA A 182 -26.09 11.66 -3.40
CA ALA A 182 -26.95 12.43 -2.50
C ALA A 182 -27.36 13.80 -3.06
N GLU A 183 -26.43 14.48 -3.75
CA GLU A 183 -26.70 15.74 -4.47
C GLU A 183 -27.71 15.53 -5.61
N GLN A 184 -27.55 14.47 -6.39
CA GLN A 184 -28.46 14.12 -7.48
C GLN A 184 -29.85 13.76 -6.97
N ASP A 185 -29.95 13.01 -5.87
CA ASP A 185 -31.22 12.66 -5.26
C ASP A 185 -31.99 13.91 -4.77
N ALA A 186 -31.26 14.85 -4.17
CA ALA A 186 -31.85 16.13 -3.75
C ALA A 186 -32.34 16.96 -4.94
N GLU A 187 -31.57 17.04 -6.02
CA GLU A 187 -31.97 17.74 -7.24
C GLU A 187 -33.18 17.06 -7.91
N LEU A 188 -33.20 15.73 -8.00
CA LEU A 188 -34.33 14.98 -8.53
C LEU A 188 -35.60 15.21 -7.70
N ALA A 189 -35.50 15.26 -6.38
CA ALA A 189 -36.64 15.58 -5.51
C ALA A 189 -37.18 17.00 -5.77
N ALA A 190 -36.29 17.98 -5.92
CA ALA A 190 -36.67 19.35 -6.26
C ALA A 190 -37.34 19.46 -7.64
N GLN A 191 -36.81 18.73 -8.63
CA GLN A 191 -37.41 18.70 -9.97
C GLN A 191 -38.81 18.06 -9.97
N ARG A 192 -39.01 16.94 -9.24
CA ARG A 192 -40.33 16.29 -9.10
C ARG A 192 -41.33 17.25 -8.48
N ALA A 193 -40.99 17.92 -7.38
CA ALA A 193 -41.87 18.90 -6.72
C ALA A 193 -42.25 20.05 -7.71
N ARG A 194 -41.29 20.48 -8.56
CA ARG A 194 -41.55 21.51 -9.58
C ARG A 194 -42.49 21.02 -10.67
N VAL A 195 -42.33 19.76 -11.12
CA VAL A 195 -43.25 19.14 -12.09
C VAL A 195 -44.67 19.07 -11.54
N GLU A 196 -44.84 18.53 -10.31
CA GLU A 196 -46.14 18.45 -9.64
C GLU A 196 -46.82 19.82 -9.52
N ALA A 197 -46.06 20.85 -9.16
CA ALA A 197 -46.59 22.21 -9.08
C ALA A 197 -47.02 22.77 -10.45
N LEU A 198 -46.26 22.45 -11.52
CA LEU A 198 -46.62 22.84 -12.87
C LEU A 198 -47.87 22.11 -13.41
N GLU A 199 -47.98 20.82 -13.15
CA GLU A 199 -49.15 20.01 -13.50
C GLU A 199 -50.41 20.54 -12.77
N SER A 200 -50.31 20.85 -11.49
CA SER A 200 -51.41 21.46 -10.72
C SER A 200 -51.84 22.81 -11.29
N ARG A 201 -50.88 23.64 -11.69
CA ARG A 201 -51.17 24.93 -12.33
C ARG A 201 -51.82 24.76 -13.73
N LEU A 202 -51.36 23.79 -14.52
CA LEU A 202 -51.90 23.47 -15.82
C LEU A 202 -53.39 23.04 -15.68
N ALA A 203 -53.65 22.07 -14.78
CA ALA A 203 -55.00 21.60 -14.50
C ALA A 203 -55.94 22.75 -14.08
N ALA A 204 -55.46 23.68 -13.26
CA ALA A 204 -56.23 24.86 -12.83
C ALA A 204 -56.51 25.84 -13.99
N LEU A 205 -55.59 25.95 -14.97
CA LEU A 205 -55.80 26.79 -16.14
C LEU A 205 -56.78 26.14 -17.14
N GLU A 206 -56.69 24.84 -17.35
CA GLU A 206 -57.62 24.09 -18.20
C GLU A 206 -59.06 24.16 -17.67
N ALA A 207 -59.26 23.97 -16.36
CA ALA A 207 -60.56 24.11 -15.72
C ALA A 207 -61.21 25.49 -15.96
N ARG A 208 -60.39 26.57 -15.88
CA ARG A 208 -60.88 27.95 -16.16
C ARG A 208 -61.15 28.20 -17.67
N GLY A 209 -60.46 27.46 -18.56
CA GLY A 209 -60.67 27.59 -20.02
C GLY A 209 -61.98 26.94 -20.49
N VAL A 210 -62.47 25.95 -19.78
CA VAL A 210 -63.73 25.23 -20.11
C VAL A 210 -64.98 26.02 -19.68
N GLU A 211 -64.86 26.94 -18.75
CA GLU A 211 -66.01 27.78 -18.25
C GLU A 211 -66.27 29.03 -19.14
N ARG A 212 -65.60 29.21 -20.23
CA ARG A 212 -65.81 30.32 -21.17
C ARG A 212 -66.38 29.80 -22.49
#